data_d7658f34b1e35d74ba8b29f97d5b74dc
#
_entry.id   d7658f34b1e35d74ba8b29f97d5b74dc
#
_cell.length_a   1.000
_cell.length_b   1.000
_cell.length_c   1.000
_cell.angle_alpha   90.00
_cell.angle_beta   90.00
_cell.angle_gamma   90.00
#
_symmetry.space_group_name_H-M   'P 1'
#
loop_
_entity.id
_entity.type
_entity.pdbx_description
1 polymer ?
#
loop_
_entity_poly.entity_id
_entity_poly.type
_entity_poly.pdbx_seq_one_letter_code
_entity_poly.pdbx_strand_id
1 'polypeptide(L)'
;MEFTNANHIIERFDDGDKTQIVESHLFQLDPITSQENYEIDTIALTQEVVELNERKAFIEAVAGYLGDFSITDTDAMLKEVQKRYLEKGIELKKAVKGWFQKEDVSPSTDQAFRRNLYDFCVAMGMDLNTTAEFFLKAFLTIPFNYKDKDDAIYFYCLKMNKPYSVIKKMLEIADGYTPTNKAVDFTEKIGKDILEISDDEEFLAYLCQNCYDRKHQYSTAKKEIVNLVEKNKTMVPGKDNDMFDDLGTEKNSALLAAILGYRYQGLDSAQRKYMKECGLPSFPRDGDIDMIISEENEASFDNLRRTLILMKFYNFYRKLQTENKELYMDDDVINEHLYDFYDETNDMLAKCGFVQMYFRNPFDWIILFCANSTNPIEYLQDFIQKHYLGDLE
;
A
#
# COMPACT_ATOMS: atom_id res chain seq x y z
N MET A 1 1.73 17.98 -28.93
CA MET A 1 0.80 17.13 -28.15
C MET A 1 0.39 17.93 -26.92
N GLU A 2 -0.88 18.16 -26.76
CA GLU A 2 -1.39 19.16 -25.85
C GLU A 2 -1.19 18.78 -24.39
N PHE A 3 -0.71 19.73 -23.61
CA PHE A 3 -0.47 19.67 -22.16
C PHE A 3 -1.72 19.33 -21.31
N THR A 4 -2.89 19.29 -21.91
CA THR A 4 -4.16 18.90 -21.31
C THR A 4 -4.18 17.50 -20.70
N ASN A 5 -3.33 16.58 -21.19
CA ASN A 5 -3.35 15.19 -20.73
C ASN A 5 -2.67 14.96 -19.38
N ALA A 6 -1.62 15.71 -19.03
CA ALA A 6 -0.89 15.49 -17.79
C ALA A 6 -1.59 16.12 -16.58
N ASN A 7 -2.23 17.28 -16.74
CA ASN A 7 -3.14 17.82 -15.73
C ASN A 7 -4.30 16.85 -15.45
N HIS A 8 -4.84 16.25 -16.51
CA HIS A 8 -5.91 15.26 -16.40
C HIS A 8 -5.47 13.98 -15.63
N ILE A 9 -4.20 13.56 -15.74
CA ILE A 9 -3.69 12.46 -14.93
C ILE A 9 -3.65 12.84 -13.46
N ILE A 10 -3.15 14.03 -13.11
CA ILE A 10 -3.10 14.48 -11.71
C ILE A 10 -4.52 14.62 -11.14
N GLU A 11 -5.43 15.26 -11.88
CA GLU A 11 -6.83 15.43 -11.49
C GLU A 11 -7.58 14.08 -11.41
N ARG A 12 -7.37 13.19 -12.39
CA ARG A 12 -8.00 11.87 -12.46
C ARG A 12 -7.63 10.97 -11.29
N PHE A 13 -6.40 11.07 -10.78
CA PHE A 13 -5.96 10.28 -9.64
C PHE A 13 -6.27 10.94 -8.29
N ASP A 14 -6.58 12.23 -8.25
CA ASP A 14 -6.87 12.92 -6.99
C ASP A 14 -8.36 12.92 -6.60
N ASP A 15 -9.33 13.03 -7.52
CA ASP A 15 -10.72 13.29 -7.11
C ASP A 15 -11.83 12.37 -7.65
N GLY A 16 -11.69 11.73 -8.80
CA GLY A 16 -12.85 11.07 -9.41
C GLY A 16 -12.74 9.54 -9.52
N ASP A 17 -11.63 9.07 -10.04
CA ASP A 17 -11.49 7.65 -10.36
C ASP A 17 -11.13 6.79 -9.13
N LYS A 18 -10.58 7.40 -8.06
CA LYS A 18 -10.33 6.72 -6.78
C LYS A 18 -11.65 6.29 -6.16
N THR A 19 -12.62 7.19 -6.11
CA THR A 19 -13.95 6.93 -5.54
C THR A 19 -14.63 5.83 -6.32
N GLN A 20 -14.62 5.85 -7.66
CA GLN A 20 -15.24 4.81 -8.48
C GLN A 20 -14.56 3.44 -8.33
N ILE A 21 -13.24 3.39 -8.19
CA ILE A 21 -12.51 2.13 -7.97
C ILE A 21 -12.81 1.60 -6.57
N VAL A 22 -12.77 2.47 -5.57
CA VAL A 22 -13.13 2.13 -4.19
C VAL A 22 -14.60 1.69 -4.13
N GLU A 23 -15.53 2.46 -4.68
CA GLU A 23 -16.95 2.13 -4.74
C GLU A 23 -17.20 0.80 -5.44
N SER A 24 -16.57 0.54 -6.59
CA SER A 24 -16.76 -0.72 -7.31
C SER A 24 -16.25 -1.93 -6.53
N HIS A 25 -15.20 -1.78 -5.73
CA HIS A 25 -14.66 -2.86 -4.90
C HIS A 25 -15.42 -2.99 -3.58
N LEU A 26 -15.84 -1.88 -2.98
CA LEU A 26 -16.71 -1.89 -1.80
C LEU A 26 -18.09 -2.46 -2.13
N PHE A 27 -18.62 -2.17 -3.31
CA PHE A 27 -19.87 -2.78 -3.79
C PHE A 27 -19.75 -4.30 -3.96
N GLN A 28 -18.56 -4.83 -4.25
CA GLN A 28 -18.29 -6.27 -4.24
C GLN A 28 -18.23 -6.88 -2.83
N LEU A 29 -18.01 -6.04 -1.80
CA LEU A 29 -18.04 -6.45 -0.39
C LEU A 29 -19.47 -6.52 0.19
N ASP A 30 -20.39 -5.70 -0.33
CA ASP A 30 -21.78 -5.61 0.12
C ASP A 30 -22.49 -6.96 0.25
N PRO A 31 -22.41 -7.90 -0.72
CA PRO A 31 -23.09 -9.19 -0.61
C PRO A 31 -22.56 -10.07 0.52
N ILE A 32 -21.32 -9.83 0.96
CA ILE A 32 -20.64 -10.63 1.97
C ILE A 32 -20.98 -10.13 3.38
N THR A 33 -21.22 -8.82 3.52
CA THR A 33 -21.49 -8.17 4.80
C THR A 33 -22.98 -8.08 5.16
N SER A 34 -23.87 -8.14 4.18
CA SER A 34 -25.33 -8.00 4.36
C SER A 34 -26.04 -9.28 4.79
N GLN A 35 -25.33 -10.38 5.06
CA GLN A 35 -25.95 -11.59 5.58
C GLN A 35 -26.29 -11.46 7.06
N GLU A 36 -27.58 -11.60 7.39
CA GLU A 36 -28.13 -11.50 8.75
C GLU A 36 -27.59 -12.50 9.78
N ASN A 37 -26.69 -13.38 9.39
CA ASN A 37 -26.03 -14.33 10.27
C ASN A 37 -24.57 -13.93 10.47
N TYR A 38 -24.24 -13.54 11.67
CA TYR A 38 -22.91 -13.20 12.22
C TYR A 38 -21.83 -14.30 12.11
N GLU A 39 -22.09 -15.39 11.45
CA GLU A 39 -21.03 -16.28 11.01
C GLU A 39 -20.37 -15.65 9.79
N ILE A 40 -19.25 -14.97 10.06
CA ILE A 40 -18.32 -14.56 9.01
C ILE A 40 -18.15 -15.76 8.09
N ASP A 41 -18.61 -15.65 6.85
CA ASP A 41 -18.23 -16.65 5.85
C ASP A 41 -16.75 -16.47 5.51
N THR A 42 -15.93 -16.91 6.45
CA THR A 42 -14.48 -16.87 6.38
C THR A 42 -13.96 -17.72 5.23
N ILE A 43 -14.78 -18.67 4.73
CA ILE A 43 -14.48 -19.45 3.53
C ILE A 43 -14.57 -18.53 2.32
N ALA A 44 -15.62 -17.72 2.21
CA ALA A 44 -15.77 -16.76 1.12
C ALA A 44 -14.64 -15.72 1.16
N LEU A 45 -14.31 -15.16 2.33
CA LEU A 45 -13.18 -14.23 2.47
C LEU A 45 -11.85 -14.87 2.09
N THR A 46 -11.59 -16.10 2.55
CA THR A 46 -10.36 -16.81 2.18
C THR A 46 -10.33 -17.11 0.69
N GLN A 47 -11.45 -17.50 0.10
CA GLN A 47 -11.57 -17.71 -1.34
C GLN A 47 -11.32 -16.40 -2.11
N GLU A 48 -11.87 -15.28 -1.68
CA GLU A 48 -11.59 -14.00 -2.33
C GLU A 48 -10.14 -13.53 -2.18
N VAL A 49 -9.52 -13.71 -1.02
CA VAL A 49 -8.09 -13.43 -0.85
C VAL A 49 -7.25 -14.35 -1.74
N VAL A 50 -7.63 -15.63 -1.88
CA VAL A 50 -6.98 -16.58 -2.79
C VAL A 50 -7.22 -16.17 -4.23
N GLU A 51 -8.45 -15.83 -4.62
CA GLU A 51 -8.79 -15.37 -5.97
C GLU A 51 -8.07 -14.05 -6.32
N LEU A 52 -7.94 -13.13 -5.37
CA LEU A 52 -7.13 -11.93 -5.54
C LEU A 52 -5.64 -12.26 -5.78
N ASN A 53 -5.12 -13.26 -5.08
CA ASN A 53 -3.75 -13.74 -5.26
C ASN A 53 -3.58 -14.55 -6.57
N GLU A 54 -4.64 -15.23 -7.04
CA GLU A 54 -4.63 -15.98 -8.30
C GLU A 54 -4.80 -15.07 -9.54
N ARG A 55 -5.27 -13.84 -9.39
CA ARG A 55 -5.35 -12.87 -10.47
C ARG A 55 -3.96 -12.49 -10.96
N LYS A 56 -3.59 -12.95 -12.13
CA LYS A 56 -2.33 -12.60 -12.82
C LYS A 56 -2.38 -11.20 -13.44
N ALA A 57 -2.76 -10.20 -12.62
CA ALA A 57 -3.03 -8.85 -13.11
C ALA A 57 -1.86 -8.23 -13.89
N PHE A 58 -0.62 -8.49 -13.45
CA PHE A 58 0.56 -8.05 -14.18
C PHE A 58 0.61 -8.69 -15.57
N ILE A 59 0.45 -10.01 -15.66
CA ILE A 59 0.47 -10.75 -16.92
C ILE A 59 -0.67 -10.31 -17.84
N GLU A 60 -1.88 -10.13 -17.30
CA GLU A 60 -3.04 -9.63 -18.03
C GLU A 60 -2.79 -8.22 -18.57
N ALA A 61 -2.22 -7.33 -17.76
CA ALA A 61 -1.89 -5.97 -18.19
C ALA A 61 -0.80 -5.97 -19.27
N VAL A 62 0.21 -6.84 -19.16
CA VAL A 62 1.27 -7.00 -20.17
C VAL A 62 0.70 -7.58 -21.47
N ALA A 63 -0.10 -8.65 -21.39
CA ALA A 63 -0.75 -9.24 -22.55
C ALA A 63 -1.65 -8.23 -23.27
N GLY A 64 -2.48 -7.49 -22.50
CA GLY A 64 -3.33 -6.44 -23.05
C GLY A 64 -2.56 -5.29 -23.71
N TYR A 65 -1.39 -4.93 -23.16
CA TYR A 65 -0.53 -3.92 -23.76
C TYR A 65 0.15 -4.39 -25.05
N LEU A 66 0.64 -5.64 -25.06
CA LEU A 66 1.29 -6.23 -26.25
C LEU A 66 0.29 -6.58 -27.36
N GLY A 67 -0.94 -6.91 -27.02
CA GLY A 67 -2.06 -7.16 -27.93
C GLY A 67 -2.06 -8.52 -28.65
N ASP A 68 -0.88 -9.12 -28.84
CA ASP A 68 -0.70 -10.33 -29.66
C ASP A 68 -0.47 -11.62 -28.82
N PHE A 69 -0.55 -11.51 -27.50
CA PHE A 69 -0.21 -12.61 -26.59
C PHE A 69 -1.39 -13.06 -25.75
N SER A 70 -1.54 -14.38 -25.58
CA SER A 70 -2.40 -14.95 -24.57
C SER A 70 -1.76 -14.84 -23.19
N ILE A 71 -2.57 -14.75 -22.13
CA ILE A 71 -2.11 -14.75 -20.74
C ILE A 71 -1.31 -16.00 -20.36
N THR A 72 -1.45 -17.08 -21.13
CA THR A 72 -0.69 -18.33 -20.94
C THR A 72 0.69 -18.31 -21.60
N ASP A 73 0.97 -17.36 -22.50
CA ASP A 73 2.20 -17.28 -23.29
C ASP A 73 3.32 -16.51 -22.58
N THR A 74 3.48 -16.70 -21.26
CA THR A 74 4.40 -15.93 -20.42
C THR A 74 5.86 -15.97 -20.90
N ASP A 75 6.32 -17.10 -21.43
CA ASP A 75 7.70 -17.22 -21.97
C ASP A 75 7.88 -16.42 -23.27
N ALA A 76 6.86 -16.35 -24.11
CA ALA A 76 6.91 -15.57 -25.34
C ALA A 76 6.84 -14.07 -25.03
N MET A 77 5.98 -13.66 -24.10
CA MET A 77 5.95 -12.29 -23.60
C MET A 77 7.29 -11.87 -23.01
N LEU A 78 7.90 -12.72 -22.18
CA LEU A 78 9.20 -12.43 -21.57
C LEU A 78 10.30 -12.23 -22.63
N LYS A 79 10.29 -13.01 -23.70
CA LYS A 79 11.25 -12.85 -24.83
C LYS A 79 11.05 -11.51 -25.54
N GLU A 80 9.80 -11.10 -25.77
CA GLU A 80 9.53 -9.79 -26.39
C GLU A 80 9.95 -8.65 -25.44
N VAL A 81 9.68 -8.77 -24.16
CA VAL A 81 10.14 -7.81 -23.15
C VAL A 81 11.67 -7.74 -23.12
N GLN A 82 12.37 -8.88 -23.12
CA GLN A 82 13.84 -8.91 -23.17
C GLN A 82 14.39 -8.15 -24.37
N LYS A 83 13.78 -8.34 -25.55
CA LYS A 83 14.16 -7.63 -26.78
C LYS A 83 14.00 -6.12 -26.60
N ARG A 84 12.85 -5.65 -26.08
CA ARG A 84 12.60 -4.22 -25.88
C ARG A 84 13.55 -3.59 -24.86
N TYR A 85 13.86 -4.30 -23.76
CA TYR A 85 14.87 -3.87 -22.80
C TYR A 85 16.23 -3.65 -23.46
N LEU A 86 16.66 -4.60 -24.31
CA LEU A 86 17.91 -4.50 -25.03
C LEU A 86 17.93 -3.31 -26.02
N GLU A 87 16.84 -3.11 -26.76
CA GLU A 87 16.68 -1.99 -27.70
C GLU A 87 16.77 -0.62 -27.05
N LYS A 88 16.29 -0.51 -25.80
CA LYS A 88 16.34 0.72 -24.98
C LYS A 88 17.62 0.86 -24.16
N GLY A 89 18.53 -0.13 -24.20
CA GLY A 89 19.75 -0.14 -23.39
C GLY A 89 19.49 -0.26 -21.88
N ILE A 90 18.37 -0.87 -21.49
CA ILE A 90 17.98 -1.09 -20.10
C ILE A 90 18.39 -2.51 -19.68
N GLU A 91 18.96 -2.66 -18.50
CA GLU A 91 19.30 -3.97 -17.96
C GLU A 91 18.04 -4.66 -17.40
N LEU A 92 17.66 -5.81 -17.96
CA LEU A 92 16.56 -6.60 -17.45
C LEU A 92 16.95 -7.32 -16.17
N LYS A 93 16.48 -6.82 -15.03
CA LYS A 93 16.76 -7.36 -13.70
C LYS A 93 16.12 -8.74 -13.50
N LYS A 94 16.78 -9.57 -12.65
CA LYS A 94 16.26 -10.89 -12.28
C LYS A 94 14.86 -10.81 -11.63
N ALA A 95 14.60 -9.76 -10.85
CA ALA A 95 13.30 -9.52 -10.25
C ALA A 95 12.18 -9.42 -11.29
N VAL A 96 12.39 -8.64 -12.35
CA VAL A 96 11.41 -8.46 -13.45
C VAL A 96 11.17 -9.78 -14.19
N LYS A 97 12.23 -10.57 -14.46
CA LYS A 97 12.07 -11.91 -15.03
C LYS A 97 11.19 -12.81 -14.15
N GLY A 98 11.35 -12.70 -12.83
CA GLY A 98 10.55 -13.44 -11.85
C GLY A 98 9.07 -13.07 -11.87
N TRP A 99 8.69 -11.87 -12.33
CA TRP A 99 7.28 -11.47 -12.42
C TRP A 99 6.50 -12.32 -13.43
N PHE A 100 7.14 -12.80 -14.48
CA PHE A 100 6.55 -13.70 -15.48
C PHE A 100 6.43 -15.17 -15.01
N GLN A 101 7.06 -15.50 -13.88
CA GLN A 101 7.09 -16.85 -13.31
C GLN A 101 6.21 -16.97 -12.06
N LYS A 102 5.73 -15.86 -11.51
CA LYS A 102 4.87 -15.83 -10.33
C LYS A 102 3.41 -15.82 -10.76
N GLU A 103 2.57 -16.44 -9.95
CA GLU A 103 1.12 -16.41 -10.14
C GLU A 103 0.58 -15.01 -9.98
N ASP A 104 1.09 -14.24 -9.02
CA ASP A 104 0.82 -12.81 -8.90
C ASP A 104 2.08 -12.02 -8.50
N VAL A 105 2.11 -10.74 -8.88
CA VAL A 105 3.14 -9.78 -8.50
C VAL A 105 2.52 -8.77 -7.57
N SER A 106 2.66 -9.00 -6.27
CA SER A 106 2.22 -8.02 -5.27
C SER A 106 3.10 -6.77 -5.34
N PRO A 107 2.52 -5.56 -5.38
CA PRO A 107 3.30 -4.34 -5.32
C PRO A 107 4.01 -4.24 -3.97
N SER A 108 5.21 -3.71 -4.02
CA SER A 108 6.01 -3.42 -2.86
C SER A 108 6.23 -1.91 -2.74
N THR A 109 6.30 -1.41 -1.53
CA THR A 109 6.73 -0.03 -1.25
C THR A 109 8.24 0.15 -1.43
N ASP A 110 8.96 -0.94 -1.74
CA ASP A 110 10.40 -0.89 -1.98
C ASP A 110 10.72 -0.05 -3.22
N GLN A 111 11.64 0.88 -3.07
CA GLN A 111 12.13 1.75 -4.16
C GLN A 111 12.69 0.94 -5.33
N ALA A 112 13.37 -0.19 -5.05
CA ALA A 112 13.88 -1.04 -6.10
C ALA A 112 12.76 -1.69 -6.91
N PHE A 113 11.63 -2.05 -6.29
CA PHE A 113 10.45 -2.54 -6.99
C PHE A 113 9.87 -1.45 -7.90
N ARG A 114 9.65 -0.24 -7.37
CA ARG A 114 9.09 0.88 -8.15
C ARG A 114 10.00 1.29 -9.30
N ARG A 115 11.32 1.40 -9.09
CA ARG A 115 12.30 1.63 -10.16
C ARG A 115 12.21 0.56 -11.26
N ASN A 116 12.16 -0.73 -10.89
CA ASN A 116 12.03 -1.81 -11.85
C ASN A 116 10.73 -1.74 -12.66
N LEU A 117 9.64 -1.27 -12.03
CA LEU A 117 8.35 -1.11 -12.70
C LEU A 117 8.37 0.07 -13.68
N TYR A 118 8.95 1.21 -13.31
CA TYR A 118 9.16 2.32 -14.25
C TYR A 118 10.11 1.94 -15.39
N ASP A 119 11.22 1.25 -15.08
CA ASP A 119 12.15 0.75 -16.10
C ASP A 119 11.41 -0.18 -17.09
N PHE A 120 10.49 -0.99 -16.59
CA PHE A 120 9.61 -1.82 -17.42
C PHE A 120 8.76 -0.95 -18.34
N CYS A 121 8.07 0.06 -17.83
CA CYS A 121 7.23 0.94 -18.63
C CYS A 121 8.05 1.69 -19.71
N VAL A 122 9.24 2.19 -19.34
CA VAL A 122 10.17 2.84 -20.30
C VAL A 122 10.68 1.86 -21.35
N ALA A 123 11.04 0.63 -20.97
CA ALA A 123 11.46 -0.41 -21.89
C ALA A 123 10.36 -0.78 -22.89
N MET A 124 9.13 -0.85 -22.42
CA MET A 124 7.94 -1.10 -23.23
C MET A 124 7.61 0.07 -24.16
N GLY A 125 8.17 1.26 -23.92
CA GLY A 125 7.89 2.46 -24.71
C GLY A 125 6.57 3.12 -24.34
N MET A 126 6.10 2.92 -23.12
CA MET A 126 4.89 3.56 -22.59
C MET A 126 5.15 5.06 -22.41
N ASP A 127 4.21 5.87 -22.83
CA ASP A 127 4.17 7.29 -22.50
C ASP A 127 3.64 7.50 -21.07
N LEU A 128 3.50 8.76 -20.67
CA LEU A 128 3.06 9.12 -19.34
C LEU A 128 1.66 8.54 -19.01
N ASN A 129 0.70 8.68 -19.94
CA ASN A 129 -0.67 8.19 -19.78
C ASN A 129 -0.73 6.66 -19.71
N THR A 130 -0.05 6.01 -20.64
CA THR A 130 0.00 4.54 -20.69
C THR A 130 0.69 3.97 -19.45
N THR A 131 1.74 4.64 -18.95
CA THR A 131 2.39 4.26 -17.69
C THR A 131 1.42 4.35 -16.53
N ALA A 132 0.65 5.45 -16.43
CA ALA A 132 -0.35 5.63 -15.38
C ALA A 132 -1.45 4.55 -15.44
N GLU A 133 -1.98 4.29 -16.63
CA GLU A 133 -2.97 3.22 -16.83
C GLU A 133 -2.40 1.83 -16.50
N PHE A 134 -1.14 1.58 -16.85
CA PHE A 134 -0.50 0.30 -16.55
C PHE A 134 -0.37 0.07 -15.04
N PHE A 135 0.07 1.08 -14.28
CA PHE A 135 0.15 1.00 -12.83
C PHE A 135 -1.22 0.72 -12.20
N LEU A 136 -2.25 1.39 -12.70
CA LEU A 136 -3.62 1.18 -12.22
C LEU A 136 -4.14 -0.22 -12.54
N LYS A 137 -3.99 -0.68 -13.80
CA LYS A 137 -4.49 -1.99 -14.24
C LYS A 137 -3.73 -3.15 -13.60
N ALA A 138 -2.40 -3.03 -13.50
CA ALA A 138 -1.56 -4.10 -12.97
C ALA A 138 -1.58 -4.17 -11.43
N PHE A 139 -1.71 -3.02 -10.75
CA PHE A 139 -1.47 -2.95 -9.31
C PHE A 139 -2.50 -2.14 -8.51
N LEU A 140 -3.48 -1.50 -9.15
CA LEU A 140 -4.44 -0.58 -8.52
C LEU A 140 -3.73 0.47 -7.63
N THR A 141 -2.60 0.99 -8.08
CA THR A 141 -1.78 1.94 -7.31
C THR A 141 -1.51 3.20 -8.11
N ILE A 142 -1.34 4.31 -7.40
CA ILE A 142 -0.95 5.59 -8.01
C ILE A 142 0.47 5.46 -8.58
N PRO A 143 0.68 5.81 -9.86
CA PRO A 143 1.98 5.67 -10.49
C PRO A 143 3.03 6.64 -9.92
N PHE A 144 2.67 7.91 -9.73
CA PHE A 144 3.62 8.97 -9.46
C PHE A 144 3.40 9.57 -8.06
N ASN A 145 4.27 9.22 -7.12
CA ASN A 145 4.40 9.94 -5.86
C ASN A 145 5.37 11.11 -6.06
N TYR A 146 4.85 12.27 -6.39
CA TYR A 146 5.68 13.44 -6.73
C TYR A 146 6.63 13.90 -5.61
N LYS A 147 6.43 13.43 -4.37
CA LYS A 147 7.35 13.66 -3.25
C LYS A 147 8.53 12.70 -3.24
N ASP A 148 8.38 11.52 -3.85
CA ASP A 148 9.51 10.61 -4.03
C ASP A 148 10.36 11.07 -5.22
N LYS A 149 11.67 11.22 -4.98
CA LYS A 149 12.58 11.76 -6.00
C LYS A 149 12.65 10.90 -7.26
N ASP A 150 12.57 9.57 -7.11
CA ASP A 150 12.65 8.66 -8.25
C ASP A 150 11.38 8.76 -9.09
N ASP A 151 10.22 8.70 -8.44
CA ASP A 151 8.93 8.85 -9.09
C ASP A 151 8.82 10.19 -9.84
N ALA A 152 9.27 11.28 -9.20
CA ALA A 152 9.30 12.62 -9.82
C ALA A 152 10.23 12.67 -11.05
N ILE A 153 11.39 11.99 -11.00
CA ILE A 153 12.31 11.90 -12.16
C ILE A 153 11.66 11.13 -13.30
N TYR A 154 11.04 9.97 -13.03
CA TYR A 154 10.35 9.23 -14.07
C TYR A 154 9.19 10.02 -14.65
N PHE A 155 8.41 10.69 -13.83
CA PHE A 155 7.32 11.56 -14.28
C PHE A 155 7.81 12.66 -15.21
N TYR A 156 8.83 13.43 -14.79
CA TYR A 156 9.41 14.48 -15.61
C TYR A 156 9.97 13.94 -16.93
N CYS A 157 10.73 12.85 -16.87
CA CYS A 157 11.37 12.29 -18.06
C CYS A 157 10.35 11.67 -19.05
N LEU A 158 9.29 11.03 -18.56
CA LEU A 158 8.20 10.52 -19.40
C LEU A 158 7.43 11.68 -20.04
N LYS A 159 7.10 12.74 -19.27
CA LYS A 159 6.50 13.96 -19.80
C LYS A 159 7.33 14.57 -20.93
N MET A 160 8.65 14.65 -20.75
CA MET A 160 9.59 15.23 -21.70
C MET A 160 10.05 14.26 -22.79
N ASN A 161 9.55 13.02 -22.78
CA ASN A 161 9.97 11.94 -23.69
C ASN A 161 11.50 11.76 -23.75
N LYS A 162 12.14 11.78 -22.55
CA LYS A 162 13.60 11.64 -22.45
C LYS A 162 14.04 10.19 -22.64
N PRO A 163 15.20 9.94 -23.23
CA PRO A 163 15.76 8.59 -23.34
C PRO A 163 16.20 8.07 -21.97
N TYR A 164 16.22 6.75 -21.80
CA TYR A 164 16.60 6.10 -20.53
C TYR A 164 17.97 6.53 -20.00
N SER A 165 18.93 6.84 -20.86
CA SER A 165 20.25 7.35 -20.46
C SER A 165 20.17 8.66 -19.66
N VAL A 166 19.19 9.51 -19.97
CA VAL A 166 18.94 10.77 -19.21
C VAL A 166 18.29 10.44 -17.87
N ILE A 167 17.29 9.54 -17.85
CA ILE A 167 16.66 9.06 -16.62
C ILE A 167 17.74 8.56 -15.65
N LYS A 168 18.59 7.64 -16.14
CA LYS A 168 19.67 7.06 -15.33
C LYS A 168 20.61 8.11 -14.78
N LYS A 169 21.02 9.08 -15.61
CA LYS A 169 21.90 10.18 -15.17
C LYS A 169 21.22 11.06 -14.10
N MET A 170 19.94 11.36 -14.25
CA MET A 170 19.20 12.14 -13.25
C MET A 170 19.06 11.39 -11.93
N LEU A 171 18.78 10.09 -11.95
CA LEU A 171 18.74 9.26 -10.76
C LEU A 171 20.12 9.24 -10.05
N GLU A 172 21.22 9.08 -10.79
CA GLU A 172 22.58 9.11 -10.24
C GLU A 172 22.91 10.48 -9.59
N ILE A 173 22.50 11.59 -10.22
CA ILE A 173 22.68 12.93 -9.66
C ILE A 173 21.84 13.09 -8.39
N ALA A 174 20.57 12.69 -8.43
CA ALA A 174 19.65 12.83 -7.31
C ALA A 174 20.02 11.94 -6.11
N ASP A 175 20.70 10.82 -6.32
CA ASP A 175 21.21 9.98 -5.24
C ASP A 175 22.30 10.69 -4.41
N GLY A 176 22.98 11.70 -4.99
CA GLY A 176 23.92 12.56 -4.29
C GLY A 176 23.29 13.75 -3.53
N TYR A 177 21.98 13.97 -3.68
CA TYR A 177 21.33 15.12 -3.04
C TYR A 177 21.05 14.86 -1.56
N THR A 178 21.35 15.87 -0.75
CA THR A 178 20.93 15.92 0.64
C THR A 178 19.63 16.70 0.73
N PRO A 179 18.53 16.09 1.21
CA PRO A 179 17.24 16.77 1.26
C PRO A 179 17.29 17.99 2.17
N THR A 180 16.63 19.05 1.75
CA THR A 180 16.39 20.20 2.62
C THR A 180 15.17 19.90 3.49
N ASN A 181 15.32 19.92 4.82
CA ASN A 181 14.26 19.69 5.82
C ASN A 181 13.20 20.82 5.85
N LYS A 182 12.77 21.32 4.71
CA LYS A 182 11.68 22.30 4.66
C LYS A 182 10.33 21.57 4.57
N ALA A 183 9.31 22.17 5.18
CA ALA A 183 7.94 21.72 4.99
C ALA A 183 7.62 21.71 3.49
N VAL A 184 7.38 20.54 2.96
CA VAL A 184 7.15 20.34 1.53
C VAL A 184 5.67 20.59 1.25
N ASP A 185 5.37 21.28 0.17
CA ASP A 185 4.04 21.56 -0.34
C ASP A 185 3.20 20.28 -0.54
N PHE A 186 1.92 20.44 -0.79
CA PHE A 186 1.02 19.33 -1.10
C PHE A 186 1.49 18.58 -2.35
N THR A 187 1.30 17.28 -2.37
CA THR A 187 1.73 16.38 -3.46
C THR A 187 1.24 16.83 -4.83
N GLU A 188 -0.02 17.27 -4.91
CA GLU A 188 -0.64 17.78 -6.12
C GLU A 188 0.08 19.02 -6.67
N LYS A 189 0.42 19.98 -5.79
CA LYS A 189 1.16 21.18 -6.19
C LYS A 189 2.52 20.84 -6.77
N ILE A 190 3.25 19.89 -6.16
CA ILE A 190 4.55 19.43 -6.68
C ILE A 190 4.39 18.86 -8.09
N GLY A 191 3.37 18.02 -8.30
CA GLY A 191 3.07 17.50 -9.63
C GLY A 191 2.80 18.58 -10.66
N LYS A 192 1.98 19.60 -10.32
CA LYS A 192 1.68 20.75 -11.19
C LYS A 192 2.93 21.58 -11.48
N ASP A 193 3.74 21.86 -10.48
CA ASP A 193 5.00 22.60 -10.64
C ASP A 193 5.95 21.86 -11.60
N ILE A 194 6.10 20.54 -11.45
CA ILE A 194 6.94 19.71 -12.35
C ILE A 194 6.41 19.74 -13.78
N LEU A 195 5.10 19.85 -14.00
CA LEU A 195 4.52 19.97 -15.34
C LEU A 195 4.94 21.26 -16.05
N GLU A 196 5.15 22.34 -15.34
CA GLU A 196 5.55 23.63 -15.90
C GLU A 196 7.05 23.68 -16.24
N ILE A 197 7.89 22.89 -15.53
CA ILE A 197 9.33 22.87 -15.74
C ILE A 197 9.68 22.15 -17.04
N SER A 198 10.52 22.77 -17.88
CA SER A 198 11.00 22.22 -19.16
C SER A 198 12.50 22.07 -19.23
N ASP A 199 13.24 22.69 -18.32
CA ASP A 199 14.70 22.63 -18.26
C ASP A 199 15.19 21.61 -17.23
N ASP A 200 16.20 20.81 -17.61
CA ASP A 200 16.71 19.72 -16.80
C ASP A 200 17.42 20.20 -15.53
N GLU A 201 18.13 21.32 -15.59
CA GLU A 201 18.85 21.89 -14.42
C GLU A 201 17.86 22.51 -13.44
N GLU A 202 16.84 23.22 -13.97
CA GLU A 202 15.74 23.77 -13.18
C GLU A 202 14.98 22.63 -12.47
N PHE A 203 14.67 21.54 -13.18
CA PHE A 203 14.00 20.39 -12.60
C PHE A 203 14.82 19.75 -11.47
N LEU A 204 16.11 19.52 -11.67
CA LEU A 204 16.99 18.96 -10.64
C LEU A 204 17.12 19.88 -9.42
N ALA A 205 17.16 21.19 -9.63
CA ALA A 205 17.16 22.16 -8.53
C ALA A 205 15.84 22.14 -7.74
N TYR A 206 14.71 22.05 -8.45
CA TYR A 206 13.37 21.93 -7.86
C TYR A 206 13.26 20.62 -7.05
N LEU A 207 13.71 19.50 -7.61
CA LEU A 207 13.70 18.18 -6.98
C LEU A 207 14.45 18.21 -5.64
N CYS A 208 15.64 18.82 -5.61
CA CYS A 208 16.46 18.92 -4.40
C CYS A 208 15.75 19.67 -3.26
N GLN A 209 14.85 20.59 -3.59
CA GLN A 209 14.12 21.40 -2.60
C GLN A 209 12.82 20.80 -2.13
N ASN A 210 12.15 19.99 -2.97
CA ASN A 210 10.76 19.60 -2.80
C ASN A 210 10.50 18.10 -2.67
N CYS A 211 11.50 17.24 -2.90
CA CYS A 211 11.32 15.79 -2.76
C CYS A 211 11.97 15.24 -1.50
N TYR A 212 11.36 14.18 -0.97
CA TYR A 212 11.87 13.45 0.16
C TYR A 212 12.90 12.40 -0.27
N ASP A 213 13.88 12.15 0.60
CA ASP A 213 14.65 10.92 0.55
C ASP A 213 14.04 9.85 1.48
N ARG A 214 14.58 8.63 1.40
CA ARG A 214 14.14 7.51 2.23
C ARG A 214 14.33 7.73 3.72
N LYS A 215 15.37 8.45 4.14
CA LYS A 215 15.61 8.74 5.56
C LYS A 215 14.53 9.66 6.10
N HIS A 216 14.12 10.65 5.29
CA HIS A 216 13.04 11.53 5.67
C HIS A 216 11.69 10.79 5.72
N GLN A 217 11.42 9.94 4.72
CA GLN A 217 10.25 9.08 4.68
C GLN A 217 10.20 8.17 5.92
N TYR A 218 11.31 7.48 6.23
CA TYR A 218 11.43 6.62 7.40
C TYR A 218 11.17 7.38 8.69
N SER A 219 11.83 8.54 8.86
CA SER A 219 11.68 9.38 10.05
C SER A 219 10.26 9.89 10.24
N THR A 220 9.58 10.28 9.15
CA THR A 220 8.18 10.74 9.19
C THR A 220 7.25 9.59 9.57
N ALA A 221 7.40 8.42 8.96
CA ALA A 221 6.61 7.25 9.26
C ALA A 221 6.80 6.78 10.71
N LYS A 222 8.05 6.70 11.19
CA LYS A 222 8.39 6.38 12.57
C LYS A 222 7.71 7.33 13.54
N LYS A 223 7.81 8.63 13.31
CA LYS A 223 7.19 9.66 14.16
C LYS A 223 5.67 9.50 14.22
N GLU A 224 5.03 9.22 13.10
CA GLU A 224 3.58 9.02 13.06
C GLU A 224 3.18 7.73 13.80
N ILE A 225 3.94 6.63 13.63
CA ILE A 225 3.71 5.38 14.37
C ILE A 225 3.84 5.60 15.88
N VAL A 226 4.91 6.26 16.34
CA VAL A 226 5.09 6.55 17.77
C VAL A 226 3.91 7.33 18.32
N ASN A 227 3.45 8.37 17.62
CA ASN A 227 2.29 9.15 18.02
C ASN A 227 1.01 8.30 18.11
N LEU A 228 0.77 7.43 17.12
CA LEU A 228 -0.40 6.55 17.12
C LEU A 228 -0.31 5.49 18.23
N VAL A 229 0.85 4.88 18.44
CA VAL A 229 1.05 3.88 19.50
C VAL A 229 0.77 4.48 20.87
N GLU A 230 1.34 5.65 21.19
CA GLU A 230 1.11 6.32 22.47
C GLU A 230 -0.38 6.67 22.66
N LYS A 231 -1.02 7.21 21.63
CA LYS A 231 -2.44 7.52 21.66
C LYS A 231 -3.30 6.27 21.84
N ASN A 232 -3.00 5.19 21.14
CA ASN A 232 -3.74 3.94 21.18
C ASN A 232 -3.60 3.23 22.54
N LYS A 233 -2.43 3.29 23.18
CA LYS A 233 -2.24 2.75 24.53
C LYS A 233 -3.23 3.33 25.55
N THR A 234 -3.59 4.61 25.41
CA THR A 234 -4.58 5.25 26.29
C THR A 234 -6.00 4.73 26.06
N MET A 235 -6.25 4.05 24.94
CA MET A 235 -7.56 3.51 24.56
C MET A 235 -7.69 2.00 24.81
N VAL A 236 -6.63 1.34 25.26
CA VAL A 236 -6.68 -0.08 25.67
C VAL A 236 -7.67 -0.19 26.85
N PRO A 237 -8.60 -1.17 26.82
CA PRO A 237 -9.53 -1.38 27.94
C PRO A 237 -8.77 -1.52 29.26
N GLY A 238 -9.22 -0.78 30.28
CA GLY A 238 -8.55 -0.72 31.57
C GLY A 238 -8.75 -1.98 32.43
N LYS A 239 -8.29 -1.90 33.67
CA LYS A 239 -8.16 -2.97 34.68
C LYS A 239 -9.41 -3.81 34.98
N ASP A 240 -10.57 -3.46 34.47
CA ASP A 240 -11.80 -4.26 34.64
C ASP A 240 -11.85 -5.49 33.73
N ASN A 241 -10.82 -5.71 32.90
CA ASN A 241 -10.68 -6.85 32.02
C ASN A 241 -9.47 -7.66 32.41
N ASP A 242 -9.67 -8.70 33.25
CA ASP A 242 -8.64 -9.61 33.79
C ASP A 242 -7.64 -10.11 32.72
N MET A 243 -8.04 -10.10 31.44
CA MET A 243 -7.23 -10.55 30.31
C MET A 243 -6.03 -9.63 30.04
N PHE A 244 -6.09 -8.35 30.42
CA PHE A 244 -5.02 -7.37 30.18
C PHE A 244 -4.13 -7.11 31.41
N ASP A 245 -4.55 -7.54 32.60
CA ASP A 245 -3.81 -7.30 33.84
C ASP A 245 -2.42 -7.96 33.84
N ASP A 246 -2.30 -9.15 33.25
CA ASP A 246 -1.02 -9.89 33.16
C ASP A 246 -0.04 -9.28 32.14
N LEU A 247 -0.54 -8.54 31.15
CA LEU A 247 0.28 -7.95 30.08
C LEU A 247 0.84 -6.58 30.43
N GLY A 248 0.22 -5.86 31.38
CA GLY A 248 0.55 -4.48 31.68
C GLY A 248 0.12 -3.52 30.55
N THR A 249 -0.90 -2.71 30.77
CA THR A 249 -1.56 -1.85 29.76
C THR A 249 -0.63 -0.87 29.03
N GLU A 250 0.56 -0.61 29.56
CA GLU A 250 1.56 0.27 28.97
C GLU A 250 2.45 -0.41 27.92
N LYS A 251 2.39 -1.75 27.79
CA LYS A 251 3.22 -2.51 26.87
C LYS A 251 2.61 -2.57 25.46
N ASN A 252 3.47 -2.66 24.45
CA ASN A 252 3.05 -2.87 23.07
C ASN A 252 2.31 -4.20 22.88
N SER A 253 2.63 -5.21 23.70
CA SER A 253 1.92 -6.49 23.74
C SER A 253 0.45 -6.36 24.12
N ALA A 254 0.12 -5.51 25.10
CA ALA A 254 -1.28 -5.25 25.50
C ALA A 254 -2.04 -4.51 24.39
N LEU A 255 -1.41 -3.53 23.75
CA LEU A 255 -1.99 -2.83 22.62
C LEU A 255 -2.30 -3.79 21.46
N LEU A 256 -1.36 -4.64 21.09
CA LEU A 256 -1.58 -5.61 20.02
C LEU A 256 -2.60 -6.68 20.39
N ALA A 257 -2.67 -7.11 21.66
CA ALA A 257 -3.72 -8.00 22.13
C ALA A 257 -5.12 -7.35 22.05
N ALA A 258 -5.20 -6.03 22.29
CA ALA A 258 -6.45 -5.28 22.12
C ALA A 258 -6.87 -5.12 20.65
N ILE A 259 -5.92 -5.18 19.72
CA ILE A 259 -6.20 -5.05 18.27
C ILE A 259 -6.44 -6.42 17.62
N LEU A 260 -5.54 -7.39 17.87
CA LEU A 260 -5.45 -8.66 17.14
C LEU A 260 -6.00 -9.86 17.94
N GLY A 261 -6.43 -9.64 19.17
CA GLY A 261 -6.78 -10.70 20.11
C GLY A 261 -5.58 -11.24 20.89
N TYR A 262 -5.84 -11.76 22.07
CA TYR A 262 -4.82 -12.15 23.08
C TYR A 262 -3.81 -13.21 22.59
N ARG A 263 -4.26 -14.12 21.71
CA ARG A 263 -3.45 -15.30 21.32
C ARG A 263 -2.53 -15.08 20.12
N TYR A 264 -2.65 -13.98 19.39
CA TYR A 264 -1.90 -13.77 18.14
C TYR A 264 -0.37 -13.81 18.32
N GLN A 265 0.14 -13.39 19.45
CA GLN A 265 1.59 -13.31 19.71
C GLN A 265 2.26 -14.68 19.85
N GLY A 266 1.49 -15.73 20.11
CA GLY A 266 1.98 -17.10 20.33
C GLY A 266 2.17 -17.95 19.07
N LEU A 267 2.03 -17.40 17.86
CA LEU A 267 2.17 -18.16 16.62
C LEU A 267 3.53 -18.88 16.52
N ASP A 268 3.48 -20.19 16.41
CA ASP A 268 4.66 -21.02 16.19
C ASP A 268 5.15 -21.02 14.73
N SER A 269 6.24 -21.74 14.47
CA SER A 269 6.83 -21.78 13.13
C SER A 269 5.96 -22.55 12.12
N ALA A 270 5.16 -23.52 12.57
CA ALA A 270 4.29 -24.31 11.71
C ALA A 270 3.08 -23.50 11.29
N GLN A 271 2.48 -22.76 12.21
CA GLN A 271 1.38 -21.84 11.94
C GLN A 271 1.81 -20.73 10.96
N ARG A 272 2.99 -20.15 11.16
CA ARG A 272 3.54 -19.16 10.22
C ARG A 272 3.80 -19.71 8.83
N LYS A 273 4.23 -20.97 8.74
CA LYS A 273 4.42 -21.65 7.46
C LYS A 273 3.08 -21.87 6.77
N TYR A 274 2.09 -22.36 7.50
CA TYR A 274 0.72 -22.55 6.99
C TYR A 274 0.12 -21.25 6.45
N MET A 275 0.20 -20.17 7.22
CA MET A 275 -0.26 -18.85 6.77
C MET A 275 0.37 -18.42 5.44
N LYS A 276 1.70 -18.61 5.33
CA LYS A 276 2.42 -18.29 4.09
C LYS A 276 1.97 -19.17 2.91
N GLU A 277 1.71 -20.45 3.16
CA GLU A 277 1.18 -21.38 2.15
C GLU A 277 -0.24 -21.03 1.72
N CYS A 278 -1.05 -20.47 2.63
CA CYS A 278 -2.39 -19.96 2.36
C CYS A 278 -2.41 -18.52 1.79
N GLY A 279 -1.24 -17.90 1.55
CA GLY A 279 -1.17 -16.53 1.06
C GLY A 279 -1.57 -15.45 2.07
N LEU A 280 -1.80 -15.81 3.34
CA LEU A 280 -2.19 -14.86 4.37
C LEU A 280 -1.03 -13.94 4.77
N PRO A 281 -1.26 -12.62 4.90
CA PRO A 281 -0.23 -11.66 5.28
C PRO A 281 0.11 -11.77 6.76
N SER A 282 1.34 -11.44 7.13
CA SER A 282 1.72 -11.30 8.55
C SER A 282 1.25 -9.95 9.09
N PHE A 283 0.73 -9.95 10.31
CA PHE A 283 0.48 -8.72 11.07
C PHE A 283 1.73 -8.32 11.89
N PRO A 284 1.88 -7.01 12.20
CA PRO A 284 2.93 -6.53 13.09
C PRO A 284 2.87 -7.21 14.47
N ARG A 285 4.03 -7.43 15.08
CA ARG A 285 4.19 -7.97 16.43
C ARG A 285 4.74 -6.88 17.36
N ASP A 286 4.73 -7.18 18.67
CA ASP A 286 5.34 -6.30 19.68
C ASP A 286 6.80 -5.98 19.38
N GLY A 287 7.60 -6.99 19.04
CA GLY A 287 9.00 -6.79 18.64
C GLY A 287 9.17 -5.93 17.38
N ASP A 288 8.22 -5.95 16.43
CA ASP A 288 8.24 -5.05 15.26
C ASP A 288 7.99 -3.60 15.71
N ILE A 289 7.04 -3.38 16.62
CA ILE A 289 6.75 -2.05 17.18
C ILE A 289 7.93 -1.56 18.01
N ASP A 290 8.52 -2.43 18.85
CA ASP A 290 9.70 -2.11 19.66
C ASP A 290 10.88 -1.72 18.78
N MET A 291 11.11 -2.44 17.68
CA MET A 291 12.14 -2.13 16.69
C MET A 291 11.91 -0.76 16.03
N ILE A 292 10.65 -0.42 15.69
CA ILE A 292 10.30 0.88 15.10
C ILE A 292 10.53 2.01 16.11
N ILE A 293 10.20 1.80 17.38
CA ILE A 293 10.32 2.82 18.44
C ILE A 293 11.78 2.98 18.86
N SER A 294 12.53 1.88 19.01
CA SER A 294 13.96 1.91 19.32
C SER A 294 14.78 2.48 18.15
N GLU A 295 16.00 2.92 18.42
CA GLU A 295 16.92 3.41 17.39
C GLU A 295 17.94 2.36 16.97
N GLU A 296 17.83 1.14 17.49
CA GLU A 296 18.86 0.11 17.34
C GLU A 296 18.87 -0.54 15.96
N ASN A 297 17.70 -0.67 15.30
CA ASN A 297 17.59 -1.27 13.96
C ASN A 297 16.51 -0.58 13.13
N GLU A 298 16.71 -0.53 11.81
CA GLU A 298 15.70 -0.01 10.89
C GLU A 298 14.70 -1.12 10.52
N ALA A 299 13.41 -0.87 10.80
CA ALA A 299 12.33 -1.72 10.31
C ALA A 299 12.19 -1.60 8.79
N SER A 300 11.69 -2.65 8.13
CA SER A 300 11.38 -2.59 6.71
C SER A 300 10.25 -1.58 6.43
N PHE A 301 10.23 -0.99 5.21
CA PHE A 301 9.15 -0.09 4.81
C PHE A 301 7.79 -0.78 4.80
N ASP A 302 7.73 -2.07 4.46
CA ASP A 302 6.49 -2.85 4.55
C ASP A 302 5.99 -2.98 5.99
N ASN A 303 6.89 -3.23 6.95
CA ASN A 303 6.52 -3.24 8.37
C ASN A 303 6.04 -1.87 8.86
N LEU A 304 6.70 -0.79 8.45
CA LEU A 304 6.26 0.56 8.78
C LEU A 304 4.85 0.82 8.25
N ARG A 305 4.60 0.52 6.97
CA ARG A 305 3.30 0.72 6.34
C ARG A 305 2.19 -0.08 7.00
N ARG A 306 2.41 -1.38 7.22
CA ARG A 306 1.43 -2.26 7.90
C ARG A 306 1.15 -1.79 9.33
N THR A 307 2.18 -1.38 10.06
CA THR A 307 2.03 -0.85 11.41
C THR A 307 1.22 0.45 11.41
N LEU A 308 1.48 1.36 10.47
CA LEU A 308 0.69 2.59 10.32
C LEU A 308 -0.79 2.29 10.09
N ILE A 309 -1.10 1.42 9.14
CA ILE A 309 -2.48 1.05 8.81
C ILE A 309 -3.16 0.41 10.02
N LEU A 310 -2.50 -0.56 10.67
CA LEU A 310 -3.08 -1.25 11.83
C LEU A 310 -3.32 -0.31 13.01
N MET A 311 -2.37 0.58 13.31
CA MET A 311 -2.51 1.56 14.38
C MET A 311 -3.60 2.59 14.07
N LYS A 312 -3.72 3.01 12.81
CA LYS A 312 -4.78 3.92 12.37
C LYS A 312 -6.15 3.26 12.43
N PHE A 313 -6.26 2.00 12.01
CA PHE A 313 -7.48 1.20 12.11
C PHE A 313 -7.99 1.14 13.57
N TYR A 314 -7.15 0.75 14.50
CA TYR A 314 -7.54 0.71 15.91
C TYR A 314 -7.91 2.10 16.44
N ASN A 315 -7.11 3.13 16.15
CA ASN A 315 -7.38 4.49 16.60
C ASN A 315 -8.74 4.99 16.13
N PHE A 316 -9.06 4.79 14.84
CA PHE A 316 -10.28 5.25 14.21
C PHE A 316 -11.50 4.58 14.85
N TYR A 317 -11.56 3.25 14.82
CA TYR A 317 -12.74 2.53 15.28
C TYR A 317 -12.90 2.54 16.80
N ARG A 318 -11.80 2.53 17.54
CA ARG A 318 -11.88 2.66 19.01
C ARG A 318 -12.40 4.03 19.42
N LYS A 319 -12.04 5.07 18.72
CA LYS A 319 -12.58 6.41 18.94
C LYS A 319 -14.08 6.45 18.67
N LEU A 320 -14.54 5.90 17.56
CA LEU A 320 -15.97 5.80 17.24
C LEU A 320 -16.73 5.05 18.32
N GLN A 321 -16.23 3.90 18.79
CA GLN A 321 -16.86 3.12 19.87
C GLN A 321 -16.97 3.90 21.19
N THR A 322 -16.02 4.78 21.49
CA THR A 322 -16.03 5.57 22.73
C THR A 322 -16.92 6.80 22.64
N GLU A 323 -17.07 7.39 21.47
CA GLU A 323 -17.89 8.58 21.22
C GLU A 323 -19.37 8.22 21.00
N ASN A 324 -19.66 7.10 20.38
CA ASN A 324 -21.01 6.63 20.08
C ASN A 324 -21.38 5.43 20.97
N LYS A 325 -22.04 5.69 22.10
CA LYS A 325 -22.48 4.64 23.03
C LYS A 325 -23.60 3.72 22.52
N GLU A 326 -24.21 4.04 21.38
CA GLU A 326 -25.27 3.27 20.75
C GLU A 326 -24.93 3.06 19.27
N LEU A 327 -24.07 2.08 18.99
CA LEU A 327 -23.72 1.68 17.66
C LEU A 327 -24.75 0.67 17.10
N TYR A 328 -25.98 1.13 16.85
CA TYR A 328 -26.81 0.52 15.79
C TYR A 328 -26.41 1.23 14.49
N MET A 329 -25.41 0.69 13.81
CA MET A 329 -25.04 1.18 12.50
C MET A 329 -25.94 0.50 11.47
N ASP A 330 -26.67 1.30 10.72
CA ASP A 330 -27.23 0.83 9.45
C ASP A 330 -26.11 0.78 8.39
N ASP A 331 -26.35 0.15 7.28
CA ASP A 331 -25.36 -0.07 6.22
C ASP A 331 -24.81 1.27 5.68
N ASP A 332 -25.62 2.32 5.62
CA ASP A 332 -25.20 3.65 5.15
C ASP A 332 -24.14 4.26 6.11
N VAL A 333 -24.34 4.12 7.41
CA VAL A 333 -23.39 4.62 8.43
C VAL A 333 -22.09 3.81 8.42
N ILE A 334 -22.18 2.49 8.23
CA ILE A 334 -20.99 1.63 8.09
C ILE A 334 -20.16 2.09 6.89
N ASN A 335 -20.80 2.31 5.75
CA ASN A 335 -20.16 2.75 4.53
C ASN A 335 -19.52 4.13 4.70
N GLU A 336 -20.20 5.10 5.32
CA GLU A 336 -19.63 6.43 5.61
C GLU A 336 -18.37 6.31 6.45
N HIS A 337 -18.38 5.53 7.53
CA HIS A 337 -17.20 5.32 8.37
C HIS A 337 -16.08 4.58 7.65
N LEU A 338 -16.38 3.66 6.76
CA LEU A 338 -15.40 2.98 5.94
C LEU A 338 -14.69 3.96 4.99
N TYR A 339 -15.44 4.86 4.33
CA TYR A 339 -14.87 5.90 3.47
C TYR A 339 -13.99 6.86 4.28
N ASP A 340 -14.46 7.34 5.41
CA ASP A 340 -13.68 8.23 6.28
C ASP A 340 -12.39 7.56 6.74
N PHE A 341 -12.46 6.28 7.15
CA PHE A 341 -11.28 5.51 7.52
C PHE A 341 -10.30 5.36 6.36
N TYR A 342 -10.81 5.04 5.17
CA TYR A 342 -10.00 4.86 3.96
C TYR A 342 -9.27 6.16 3.60
N ASP A 343 -10.00 7.27 3.54
CA ASP A 343 -9.44 8.57 3.17
C ASP A 343 -8.41 9.06 4.20
N GLU A 344 -8.75 9.04 5.49
CA GLU A 344 -7.81 9.45 6.55
C GLU A 344 -6.56 8.57 6.60
N THR A 345 -6.70 7.27 6.28
CA THR A 345 -5.56 6.35 6.24
C THR A 345 -4.68 6.63 5.03
N ASN A 346 -5.27 6.88 3.87
CA ASN A 346 -4.53 7.21 2.66
C ASN A 346 -3.83 8.57 2.75
N ASP A 347 -4.44 9.57 3.37
CA ASP A 347 -3.80 10.85 3.66
C ASP A 347 -2.57 10.68 4.56
N MET A 348 -2.69 9.86 5.59
CA MET A 348 -1.57 9.54 6.47
C MET A 348 -0.46 8.79 5.72
N LEU A 349 -0.80 7.78 4.90
CA LEU A 349 0.14 7.04 4.09
C LEU A 349 0.86 7.95 3.08
N ALA A 350 0.12 8.82 2.40
CA ALA A 350 0.68 9.81 1.47
C ALA A 350 1.62 10.79 2.17
N LYS A 351 1.26 11.28 3.37
CA LYS A 351 2.12 12.12 4.21
C LYS A 351 3.43 11.42 4.56
N CYS A 352 3.40 10.10 4.79
CA CYS A 352 4.56 9.27 5.06
C CYS A 352 5.28 8.79 3.79
N GLY A 353 4.82 9.17 2.60
CA GLY A 353 5.40 8.76 1.33
C GLY A 353 5.12 7.30 0.94
N PHE A 354 4.11 6.67 1.53
CA PHE A 354 3.68 5.33 1.16
C PHE A 354 2.60 5.36 0.09
N VAL A 355 2.51 4.26 -0.67
CA VAL A 355 1.38 4.02 -1.56
C VAL A 355 0.10 3.85 -0.75
N GLN A 356 -1.00 4.32 -1.31
CA GLN A 356 -2.33 4.20 -0.73
C GLN A 356 -2.71 2.73 -0.51
N MET A 357 -3.73 2.50 0.32
CA MET A 357 -4.33 1.18 0.46
C MET A 357 -4.90 0.73 -0.88
N TYR A 358 -4.73 -0.55 -1.19
CA TYR A 358 -5.27 -1.09 -2.41
C TYR A 358 -5.76 -2.54 -2.20
N PHE A 359 -6.85 -2.88 -2.85
CA PHE A 359 -7.64 -4.09 -2.58
C PHE A 359 -6.96 -5.40 -2.99
N ARG A 360 -5.90 -5.37 -3.78
CA ARG A 360 -5.13 -6.57 -4.14
C ARG A 360 -3.99 -6.89 -3.17
N ASN A 361 -3.73 -6.00 -2.20
CA ASN A 361 -2.83 -6.33 -1.12
C ASN A 361 -3.63 -7.13 -0.06
N PRO A 362 -3.27 -8.36 0.24
CA PRO A 362 -4.03 -9.19 1.19
C PRO A 362 -4.16 -8.55 2.58
N PHE A 363 -3.14 -7.81 3.03
CA PHE A 363 -3.20 -7.10 4.31
C PHE A 363 -4.23 -5.95 4.27
N ASP A 364 -4.16 -5.11 3.24
CA ASP A 364 -5.07 -3.99 3.08
C ASP A 364 -6.52 -4.48 2.93
N TRP A 365 -6.71 -5.57 2.14
CA TRP A 365 -7.99 -6.21 1.95
C TRP A 365 -8.63 -6.68 3.26
N ILE A 366 -7.88 -7.42 4.10
CA ILE A 366 -8.38 -7.89 5.39
C ILE A 366 -8.79 -6.71 6.28
N ILE A 367 -7.98 -5.66 6.33
CA ILE A 367 -8.29 -4.48 7.14
C ILE A 367 -9.56 -3.78 6.62
N LEU A 368 -9.69 -3.58 5.32
CA LEU A 368 -10.86 -2.93 4.71
C LEU A 368 -12.13 -3.77 4.86
N PHE A 369 -11.99 -5.09 4.71
CA PHE A 369 -13.09 -6.02 4.94
C PHE A 369 -13.58 -5.96 6.39
N CYS A 370 -12.68 -6.00 7.36
CA CYS A 370 -13.05 -5.85 8.77
C CYS A 370 -13.64 -4.47 9.06
N ALA A 371 -13.13 -3.42 8.41
CA ALA A 371 -13.63 -2.06 8.52
C ALA A 371 -15.10 -1.92 8.07
N ASN A 372 -15.53 -2.76 7.12
CA ASN A 372 -16.91 -2.80 6.61
C ASN A 372 -17.83 -3.68 7.47
N SER A 373 -17.71 -3.58 8.79
CA SER A 373 -18.54 -4.32 9.74
C SER A 373 -19.05 -3.44 10.87
N THR A 374 -20.06 -3.90 11.59
CA THR A 374 -20.65 -3.18 12.74
C THR A 374 -19.67 -3.08 13.92
N ASN A 375 -18.72 -4.01 14.04
CA ASN A 375 -17.69 -4.01 15.08
C ASN A 375 -16.32 -4.39 14.50
N PRO A 376 -15.65 -3.47 13.79
CA PRO A 376 -14.43 -3.76 13.04
C PRO A 376 -13.30 -4.40 13.85
N ILE A 377 -13.13 -4.02 15.12
CA ILE A 377 -12.06 -4.53 15.96
C ILE A 377 -12.33 -5.99 16.36
N GLU A 378 -13.53 -6.31 16.83
CA GLU A 378 -13.91 -7.69 17.16
C GLU A 378 -13.88 -8.57 15.92
N TYR A 379 -14.34 -8.04 14.79
CA TYR A 379 -14.33 -8.75 13.52
C TYR A 379 -12.91 -9.13 13.07
N LEU A 380 -11.94 -8.23 13.24
CA LEU A 380 -10.53 -8.53 12.98
C LEU A 380 -9.99 -9.59 13.94
N GLN A 381 -10.37 -9.54 15.22
CA GLN A 381 -9.96 -10.53 16.22
C GLN A 381 -10.52 -11.93 15.89
N ASP A 382 -11.78 -12.01 15.51
CA ASP A 382 -12.42 -13.26 15.10
C ASP A 382 -11.81 -13.83 13.83
N PHE A 383 -11.51 -12.96 12.85
CA PHE A 383 -10.78 -13.35 11.64
C PHE A 383 -9.42 -13.97 11.99
N ILE A 384 -8.65 -13.33 12.86
CA ILE A 384 -7.35 -13.84 13.30
C ILE A 384 -7.51 -15.14 14.08
N GLN A 385 -8.48 -15.23 14.98
CA GLN A 385 -8.74 -16.44 15.74
C GLN A 385 -9.01 -17.63 14.81
N LYS A 386 -9.88 -17.46 13.82
CA LYS A 386 -10.24 -18.54 12.90
C LYS A 386 -9.11 -18.94 11.95
N HIS A 387 -8.43 -17.98 11.33
CA HIS A 387 -7.52 -18.26 10.21
C HIS A 387 -6.06 -18.39 10.61
N TYR A 388 -5.65 -17.76 11.69
CA TYR A 388 -4.26 -17.74 12.10
C TYR A 388 -3.99 -18.70 13.27
N LEU A 389 -4.97 -18.87 14.14
CA LEU A 389 -4.79 -19.66 15.34
C LEU A 389 -5.41 -21.06 15.26
N GLY A 390 -6.37 -21.24 14.32
CA GLY A 390 -7.15 -22.47 14.20
C GLY A 390 -8.10 -22.67 15.39
N ASP A 391 -9.10 -23.53 15.22
CA ASP A 391 -9.89 -24.04 16.33
C ASP A 391 -8.98 -25.01 17.12
N LEU A 392 -8.29 -24.47 18.12
CA LEU A 392 -7.60 -25.27 19.12
C LEU A 392 -8.66 -25.84 20.07
N GLU A 393 -9.36 -26.91 19.65
CA GLU A 393 -9.97 -27.85 20.57
C GLU A 393 -8.91 -28.75 21.21
#